data_3a33c1f90be12a4424f7cba11d44b222
#
_entry.id   3a33c1f90be12a4424f7cba11d44b222
#
_cell.length_a   1.000
_cell.length_b   1.000
_cell.length_c   1.000
_cell.angle_alpha   90.00
_cell.angle_beta   90.00
_cell.angle_gamma   90.00
#
_symmetry.space_group_name_H-M   'P 1'
#
loop_
_entity.id
_entity.type
_entity.pdbx_description
1 polymer ?
#
loop_
_entity_poly.entity_id
_entity_poly.type
_entity_poly.pdbx_seq_one_letter_code
_entity_poly.pdbx_strand_id
1 'polypeptide(L)'
;LCQRLILAGSHLLKGGEKMFQHKKLQELAELEAITTEVGRVYKTPDGAFPSITTILGRLSRDDINKWRKRVGEETADKISRTSSSRGTRIHKMCEDYINNKKPEIRSPLDKQMFMSMQEILDDFVGEVYGQELPLYSKHLGIAGRVDLICEWNGKLAIVDYKTSAKIKKREWVNSYFMQATAYCIMYEEMTGIPVDRFVILIGVDQEPPQTFYGKRDDNIAGLIDAIKGYYDENDLIHINPALYSGVNP
;
A
#
# COMPACT_ATOMS: atom_id res chain seq x y z
N LEU A 1 27.22 -1.03 17.96
CA LEU A 1 27.75 -2.34 17.50
C LEU A 1 26.61 -3.34 17.47
N CYS A 2 25.78 -3.30 16.39
CA CYS A 2 24.79 -4.34 16.11
C CYS A 2 25.42 -5.34 15.15
N GLN A 3 25.59 -6.57 15.63
CA GLN A 3 26.04 -7.69 14.84
C GLN A 3 25.06 -7.98 13.70
N ARG A 4 25.53 -7.92 12.46
CA ARG A 4 24.87 -8.47 11.27
C ARG A 4 24.74 -9.97 11.42
N LEU A 5 23.55 -10.47 11.71
CA LEU A 5 23.19 -11.86 11.47
C LEU A 5 22.86 -12.00 9.98
N ILE A 6 23.85 -12.43 9.22
CA ILE A 6 23.68 -12.89 7.84
C ILE A 6 23.07 -14.29 7.94
N LEU A 7 21.78 -14.42 7.65
CA LEU A 7 21.15 -15.72 7.40
C LEU A 7 20.98 -15.89 5.89
N ALA A 8 21.51 -17.00 5.43
CA ALA A 8 21.73 -17.44 4.07
C ALA A 8 20.46 -17.46 3.20
N GLY A 9 20.59 -17.02 1.96
CA GLY A 9 19.59 -17.22 0.90
C GLY A 9 19.73 -16.31 -0.30
N SER A 10 20.66 -15.35 -0.30
CA SER A 10 20.85 -14.50 -1.48
C SER A 10 21.96 -15.11 -2.37
N HIS A 11 21.60 -15.59 -3.55
CA HIS A 11 22.56 -15.79 -4.63
C HIS A 11 23.08 -14.42 -5.10
N LEU A 12 24.07 -13.90 -4.38
CA LEU A 12 24.89 -12.76 -4.82
C LEU A 12 25.83 -13.28 -5.93
N LEU A 13 25.42 -13.06 -7.17
CA LEU A 13 26.38 -13.04 -8.27
C LEU A 13 27.24 -11.79 -8.11
N LYS A 14 28.53 -11.95 -7.92
CA LYS A 14 29.51 -10.85 -7.88
C LYS A 14 29.40 -10.06 -9.19
N GLY A 15 28.89 -8.81 -9.14
CA GLY A 15 28.85 -7.87 -10.25
C GLY A 15 27.58 -7.90 -11.12
N GLY A 16 26.52 -8.66 -10.76
CA GLY A 16 25.23 -8.66 -11.47
C GLY A 16 24.15 -7.87 -10.73
N GLU A 17 23.24 -7.24 -11.46
CA GLU A 17 22.02 -6.68 -10.91
C GLU A 17 21.20 -7.80 -10.25
N LYS A 18 20.56 -7.50 -9.11
CA LYS A 18 19.67 -8.45 -8.43
C LYS A 18 18.51 -8.83 -9.34
N MET A 19 18.25 -10.13 -9.46
CA MET A 19 17.10 -10.67 -10.20
C MET A 19 16.10 -11.25 -9.21
N PHE A 20 14.86 -10.74 -9.22
CA PHE A 20 13.79 -11.22 -8.37
C PHE A 20 13.12 -12.45 -8.99
N GLN A 21 12.89 -13.47 -8.18
CA GLN A 21 12.18 -14.66 -8.59
C GLN A 21 10.68 -14.46 -8.40
N HIS A 22 9.90 -14.68 -9.46
CA HIS A 22 8.44 -14.55 -9.44
C HIS A 22 7.79 -15.92 -9.36
N LYS A 23 6.93 -16.09 -8.37
CA LYS A 23 6.19 -17.32 -8.14
C LYS A 23 4.69 -17.02 -8.07
N LYS A 24 3.96 -17.33 -9.12
CA LYS A 24 2.50 -17.24 -9.07
C LYS A 24 1.95 -18.31 -8.11
N LEU A 25 1.32 -17.85 -7.02
CA LEU A 25 0.60 -18.73 -6.11
C LEU A 25 -0.81 -19.02 -6.62
N GLN A 26 -1.46 -18.00 -7.19
CA GLN A 26 -2.80 -18.09 -7.76
C GLN A 26 -2.96 -17.00 -8.85
N GLU A 27 -3.74 -17.30 -9.87
CA GLU A 27 -4.14 -16.30 -10.86
C GLU A 27 -5.39 -15.57 -10.37
N LEU A 28 -5.26 -14.26 -10.13
CA LEU A 28 -6.35 -13.39 -9.74
C LEU A 28 -6.85 -12.63 -10.96
N ALA A 29 -8.17 -12.55 -11.12
CA ALA A 29 -8.78 -11.81 -12.22
C ALA A 29 -8.57 -10.30 -12.04
N GLU A 30 -8.35 -9.58 -13.15
CA GLU A 30 -8.36 -8.13 -13.14
C GLU A 30 -9.74 -7.58 -12.75
N LEU A 31 -9.75 -6.49 -11.98
CA LEU A 31 -10.96 -5.79 -11.57
C LEU A 31 -11.02 -4.42 -12.25
N GLU A 32 -12.16 -4.11 -12.85
CA GLU A 32 -12.40 -2.80 -13.43
C GLU A 32 -12.55 -1.75 -12.30
N ALA A 33 -11.72 -0.71 -12.34
CA ALA A 33 -11.80 0.42 -11.42
C ALA A 33 -12.48 1.61 -12.09
N ILE A 34 -13.51 2.19 -11.46
CA ILE A 34 -14.26 3.34 -11.92
C ILE A 34 -14.13 4.45 -10.89
N THR A 35 -13.92 5.69 -11.36
CA THR A 35 -13.97 6.87 -10.49
C THR A 35 -15.38 7.44 -10.52
N THR A 36 -16.01 7.53 -9.36
CA THR A 36 -17.34 8.11 -9.15
C THR A 36 -17.23 9.40 -8.33
N GLU A 37 -18.35 10.06 -8.06
CA GLU A 37 -18.42 11.25 -7.19
C GLU A 37 -17.97 10.95 -5.76
N VAL A 38 -18.23 9.72 -5.27
CA VAL A 38 -17.82 9.27 -3.92
C VAL A 38 -16.42 8.68 -3.87
N GLY A 39 -15.70 8.63 -4.99
CA GLY A 39 -14.34 8.14 -5.11
C GLY A 39 -14.19 6.93 -6.02
N ARG A 40 -13.05 6.23 -5.90
CA ARG A 40 -12.77 5.05 -6.70
C ARG A 40 -13.53 3.83 -6.19
N VAL A 41 -14.17 3.11 -7.12
CA VAL A 41 -14.93 1.89 -6.87
C VAL A 41 -14.41 0.79 -7.80
N TYR A 42 -14.36 -0.44 -7.34
CA TYR A 42 -13.99 -1.62 -8.13
C TYR A 42 -15.22 -2.47 -8.38
N LYS A 43 -15.42 -2.89 -9.63
CA LYS A 43 -16.39 -3.94 -9.98
C LYS A 43 -15.81 -5.30 -9.64
N THR A 44 -16.46 -6.01 -8.74
CA THR A 44 -16.07 -7.36 -8.32
C THR A 44 -17.20 -8.35 -8.65
N PRO A 45 -16.95 -9.67 -8.63
CA PRO A 45 -18.00 -10.67 -8.79
C PRO A 45 -19.13 -10.55 -7.74
N ASP A 46 -18.83 -10.01 -6.57
CA ASP A 46 -19.76 -9.89 -5.45
C ASP A 46 -20.42 -8.51 -5.34
N GLY A 47 -20.10 -7.58 -6.23
CA GLY A 47 -20.68 -6.23 -6.24
C GLY A 47 -19.64 -5.13 -6.52
N ALA A 48 -20.07 -3.89 -6.39
CA ALA A 48 -19.23 -2.72 -6.57
C ALA A 48 -18.71 -2.24 -5.20
N PHE A 49 -17.41 -2.34 -4.96
CA PHE A 49 -16.80 -2.01 -3.67
C PHE A 49 -15.91 -0.77 -3.74
N PRO A 50 -16.02 0.13 -2.76
CA PRO A 50 -15.14 1.30 -2.68
C PRO A 50 -13.68 0.87 -2.48
N SER A 51 -12.77 1.67 -3.03
CA SER A 51 -11.35 1.49 -2.78
C SER A 51 -11.01 1.79 -1.31
N ILE A 52 -10.17 0.95 -0.70
CA ILE A 52 -9.66 1.22 0.66
C ILE A 52 -9.00 2.60 0.77
N THR A 53 -8.33 3.06 -0.29
CA THR A 53 -7.72 4.40 -0.31
C THR A 53 -8.77 5.52 -0.33
N THR A 54 -9.93 5.30 -0.94
CA THR A 54 -11.09 6.22 -0.89
C THR A 54 -11.64 6.30 0.54
N ILE A 55 -11.86 5.16 1.17
CA ILE A 55 -12.36 5.07 2.54
C ILE A 55 -11.43 5.78 3.52
N LEU A 56 -10.14 5.46 3.48
CA LEU A 56 -9.16 6.04 4.42
C LEU A 56 -8.85 7.51 4.13
N GLY A 57 -8.97 7.95 2.87
CA GLY A 57 -8.80 9.36 2.49
C GLY A 57 -9.78 10.29 3.20
N ARG A 58 -10.96 9.80 3.56
CA ARG A 58 -11.96 10.52 4.35
C ARG A 58 -11.44 10.95 5.72
N LEU A 59 -10.62 10.13 6.38
CA LEU A 59 -10.09 10.40 7.73
C LEU A 59 -9.21 11.65 7.80
N SER A 60 -8.60 12.03 6.69
CA SER A 60 -7.74 13.22 6.60
C SER A 60 -8.42 14.43 5.94
N ARG A 61 -9.71 14.31 5.56
CA ARG A 61 -10.42 15.35 4.78
C ARG A 61 -10.42 16.71 5.48
N ASP A 62 -10.75 16.74 6.76
CA ASP A 62 -10.83 17.99 7.52
C ASP A 62 -9.46 18.65 7.69
N ASP A 63 -8.43 17.87 7.95
CA ASP A 63 -7.06 18.38 8.09
C ASP A 63 -6.51 18.86 6.74
N ILE A 64 -6.82 18.18 5.65
CA ILE A 64 -6.50 18.62 4.29
C ILE A 64 -7.23 19.93 3.99
N ASN A 65 -8.52 20.06 4.33
CA ASN A 65 -9.28 21.29 4.11
C ASN A 65 -8.73 22.45 4.93
N LYS A 66 -8.37 22.25 6.20
CA LYS A 66 -7.70 23.25 7.03
C LYS A 66 -6.34 23.66 6.44
N TRP A 67 -5.56 22.71 5.99
CA TRP A 67 -4.29 22.97 5.33
C TRP A 67 -4.47 23.76 4.04
N ARG A 68 -5.42 23.37 3.17
CA ARG A 68 -5.74 24.09 1.92
C ARG A 68 -6.10 25.55 2.20
N LYS A 69 -6.98 25.81 3.17
CA LYS A 69 -7.33 27.17 3.59
C LYS A 69 -6.12 27.99 4.05
N ARG A 70 -5.16 27.35 4.72
CA ARG A 70 -3.96 28.02 5.25
C ARG A 70 -2.95 28.38 4.16
N VAL A 71 -2.72 27.49 3.18
CA VAL A 71 -1.69 27.70 2.14
C VAL A 71 -2.23 28.33 0.86
N GLY A 72 -3.55 28.38 0.70
CA GLY A 72 -4.26 28.83 -0.49
C GLY A 72 -4.48 27.70 -1.51
N GLU A 73 -5.60 27.76 -2.22
CA GLU A 73 -6.05 26.68 -3.13
C GLU A 73 -5.04 26.41 -4.25
N GLU A 74 -4.52 27.44 -4.91
CA GLU A 74 -3.56 27.28 -6.01
C GLU A 74 -2.26 26.57 -5.54
N THR A 75 -1.74 27.00 -4.39
CA THR A 75 -0.53 26.39 -3.80
C THR A 75 -0.81 24.94 -3.39
N ALA A 76 -1.95 24.69 -2.77
CA ALA A 76 -2.36 23.34 -2.37
C ALA A 76 -2.48 22.40 -3.57
N ASP A 77 -3.10 22.87 -4.67
CA ASP A 77 -3.24 22.10 -5.91
C ASP A 77 -1.90 21.80 -6.56
N LYS A 78 -0.99 22.77 -6.58
CA LYS A 78 0.38 22.55 -7.09
C LYS A 78 1.12 21.49 -6.28
N ILE A 79 1.08 21.59 -4.94
CA ILE A 79 1.72 20.61 -4.05
C ILE A 79 1.09 19.23 -4.24
N SER A 80 -0.24 19.12 -4.27
CA SER A 80 -0.97 17.88 -4.44
C SER A 80 -0.62 17.20 -5.77
N ARG A 81 -0.65 17.94 -6.88
CA ARG A 81 -0.27 17.42 -8.21
C ARG A 81 1.17 16.93 -8.25
N THR A 82 2.10 17.72 -7.71
CA THR A 82 3.52 17.35 -7.66
C THR A 82 3.74 16.07 -6.85
N SER A 83 3.11 16.00 -5.66
CA SER A 83 3.22 14.82 -4.79
C SER A 83 2.60 13.57 -5.41
N SER A 84 1.42 13.68 -6.01
CA SER A 84 0.75 12.55 -6.70
C SER A 84 1.58 12.06 -7.89
N SER A 85 2.05 12.98 -8.74
CA SER A 85 2.88 12.61 -9.90
C SER A 85 4.19 11.95 -9.49
N ARG A 86 4.85 12.45 -8.43
CA ARG A 86 6.04 11.81 -7.86
C ARG A 86 5.70 10.40 -7.35
N GLY A 87 4.63 10.27 -6.58
CA GLY A 87 4.17 8.97 -6.07
C GLY A 87 4.02 7.95 -7.21
N THR A 88 3.25 8.31 -8.24
CA THR A 88 3.03 7.43 -9.40
C THR A 88 4.34 7.00 -10.08
N ARG A 89 5.29 7.93 -10.25
CA ARG A 89 6.59 7.58 -10.89
C ARG A 89 7.43 6.66 -10.02
N ILE A 90 7.52 6.91 -8.71
CA ILE A 90 8.30 6.06 -7.79
C ILE A 90 7.69 4.68 -7.67
N HIS A 91 6.36 4.54 -7.54
CA HIS A 91 5.69 3.23 -7.56
C HIS A 91 6.02 2.48 -8.86
N LYS A 92 5.92 3.15 -10.01
CA LYS A 92 6.24 2.52 -11.31
C LYS A 92 7.72 2.09 -11.40
N MET A 93 8.63 2.87 -10.86
CA MET A 93 10.05 2.51 -10.83
C MET A 93 10.30 1.29 -9.94
N CYS A 94 9.66 1.20 -8.77
CA CYS A 94 9.73 0.03 -7.90
C CYS A 94 9.10 -1.21 -8.58
N GLU A 95 7.94 -1.06 -9.19
CA GLU A 95 7.27 -2.12 -9.93
C GLU A 95 8.16 -2.65 -11.08
N ASP A 96 8.70 -1.77 -11.92
CA ASP A 96 9.57 -2.17 -13.03
C ASP A 96 10.82 -2.88 -12.53
N TYR A 97 11.43 -2.37 -11.47
CA TYR A 97 12.62 -2.97 -10.86
C TYR A 97 12.36 -4.38 -10.33
N ILE A 98 11.30 -4.55 -9.56
CA ILE A 98 10.90 -5.89 -9.06
C ILE A 98 10.52 -6.82 -10.22
N ASN A 99 9.98 -6.30 -11.32
CA ASN A 99 9.73 -7.06 -12.56
C ASN A 99 11.00 -7.34 -13.39
N ASN A 100 12.19 -7.06 -12.84
CA ASN A 100 13.47 -7.21 -13.53
C ASN A 100 13.56 -6.38 -14.82
N LYS A 101 12.87 -5.24 -14.85
CA LYS A 101 12.90 -4.27 -15.94
C LYS A 101 13.71 -3.04 -15.50
N LYS A 102 14.32 -2.37 -16.46
CA LYS A 102 15.02 -1.12 -16.18
C LYS A 102 14.02 0.00 -15.92
N PRO A 103 14.00 0.64 -14.73
CA PRO A 103 13.10 1.74 -14.43
C PRO A 103 13.39 2.97 -15.30
N GLU A 104 12.34 3.67 -15.72
CA GLU A 104 12.46 4.96 -16.41
C GLU A 104 12.70 6.08 -15.39
N ILE A 105 13.87 6.68 -15.42
CA ILE A 105 14.25 7.78 -14.53
C ILE A 105 14.01 9.11 -15.24
N ARG A 106 13.08 9.93 -14.74
CA ARG A 106 12.70 11.21 -15.36
C ARG A 106 13.33 12.44 -14.72
N SER A 107 13.84 12.32 -13.50
CA SER A 107 14.52 13.43 -12.82
C SER A 107 15.61 12.96 -11.85
N PRO A 108 16.60 13.81 -11.52
CA PRO A 108 17.60 13.48 -10.49
C PRO A 108 16.98 13.17 -9.12
N LEU A 109 15.91 13.86 -8.73
CA LEU A 109 15.22 13.62 -7.46
C LEU A 109 14.50 12.26 -7.45
N ASP A 110 13.82 11.89 -8.54
CA ASP A 110 13.22 10.56 -8.68
C ASP A 110 14.30 9.48 -8.60
N LYS A 111 15.46 9.71 -9.27
CA LYS A 111 16.60 8.78 -9.21
C LYS A 111 17.09 8.56 -7.79
N GLN A 112 17.33 9.64 -7.06
CA GLN A 112 17.86 9.58 -5.69
C GLN A 112 16.88 8.81 -4.78
N MET A 113 15.60 9.18 -4.81
CA MET A 113 14.56 8.53 -4.00
C MET A 113 14.42 7.05 -4.34
N PHE A 114 14.35 6.71 -5.63
CA PHE A 114 14.26 5.32 -6.07
C PHE A 114 15.48 4.50 -5.65
N MET A 115 16.70 5.00 -5.88
CA MET A 115 17.93 4.28 -5.51
C MET A 115 18.01 3.98 -4.01
N SER A 116 17.57 4.91 -3.16
CA SER A 116 17.51 4.66 -1.72
C SER A 116 16.49 3.59 -1.33
N MET A 117 15.34 3.53 -2.02
CA MET A 117 14.36 2.46 -1.84
C MET A 117 14.85 1.13 -2.42
N GLN A 118 15.54 1.17 -3.56
CA GLN A 118 16.12 0.01 -4.21
C GLN A 118 17.05 -0.76 -3.28
N GLU A 119 17.92 -0.08 -2.54
CA GLU A 119 18.82 -0.71 -1.57
C GLU A 119 18.03 -1.54 -0.52
N ILE A 120 16.90 -1.02 -0.04
CA ILE A 120 16.02 -1.74 0.88
C ILE A 120 15.34 -2.94 0.19
N LEU A 121 14.88 -2.76 -1.05
CA LEU A 121 14.27 -3.85 -1.82
C LEU A 121 15.31 -4.97 -2.09
N ASP A 122 16.56 -4.62 -2.36
CA ASP A 122 17.64 -5.57 -2.58
C ASP A 122 17.96 -6.38 -1.32
N ASP A 123 17.97 -5.73 -0.17
CA ASP A 123 18.29 -6.39 1.09
C ASP A 123 17.18 -7.31 1.59
N PHE A 124 15.90 -6.96 1.37
CA PHE A 124 14.79 -7.59 2.07
C PHE A 124 13.83 -8.40 1.20
N VAL A 125 13.69 -8.11 -0.10
CA VAL A 125 12.76 -8.84 -0.97
C VAL A 125 13.37 -10.16 -1.42
N GLY A 126 12.66 -11.25 -1.13
CA GLY A 126 12.94 -12.60 -1.63
C GLY A 126 12.07 -12.98 -2.82
N GLU A 127 11.30 -14.09 -2.72
CA GLU A 127 10.34 -14.49 -3.74
C GLU A 127 9.20 -13.49 -3.86
N VAL A 128 8.79 -13.17 -5.09
CA VAL A 128 7.70 -12.24 -5.41
C VAL A 128 6.47 -13.05 -5.80
N TYR A 129 5.37 -12.81 -5.11
CA TYR A 129 4.10 -13.53 -5.34
C TYR A 129 3.09 -12.72 -6.15
N GLY A 130 3.26 -11.40 -6.20
CA GLY A 130 2.45 -10.52 -7.02
C GLY A 130 2.77 -9.05 -6.86
N GLN A 131 2.47 -8.28 -7.91
CA GLN A 131 2.57 -6.83 -7.91
C GLN A 131 1.36 -6.23 -8.58
N GLU A 132 0.94 -5.05 -8.13
CA GLU A 132 -0.21 -4.33 -8.68
C GLU A 132 -1.45 -5.22 -8.82
N LEU A 133 -1.64 -6.16 -7.87
CA LEU A 133 -2.76 -7.08 -7.92
C LEU A 133 -4.04 -6.41 -7.40
N PRO A 134 -5.14 -6.50 -8.14
CA PRO A 134 -6.43 -6.08 -7.64
C PRO A 134 -6.95 -7.10 -6.61
N LEU A 135 -7.30 -6.61 -5.44
CA LEU A 135 -7.81 -7.42 -4.34
C LEU A 135 -9.16 -6.87 -3.87
N TYR A 136 -10.01 -7.74 -3.34
CA TYR A 136 -11.25 -7.33 -2.66
C TYR A 136 -11.59 -8.27 -1.51
N SER A 137 -12.40 -7.76 -0.59
CA SER A 137 -13.01 -8.52 0.49
C SER A 137 -14.53 -8.35 0.41
N LYS A 138 -15.21 -9.44 0.19
CA LYS A 138 -16.68 -9.49 0.28
C LYS A 138 -17.14 -9.23 1.71
N HIS A 139 -16.43 -9.77 2.70
CA HIS A 139 -16.78 -9.60 4.11
C HIS A 139 -16.67 -8.13 4.56
N LEU A 140 -15.63 -7.42 4.11
CA LEU A 140 -15.43 -6.02 4.45
C LEU A 140 -16.11 -5.05 3.48
N GLY A 141 -16.59 -5.53 2.32
CA GLY A 141 -17.17 -4.68 1.28
C GLY A 141 -16.18 -3.67 0.70
N ILE A 142 -14.93 -4.02 0.55
CA ILE A 142 -13.86 -3.13 0.11
C ILE A 142 -13.02 -3.76 -0.99
N ALA A 143 -12.33 -2.94 -1.76
CA ALA A 143 -11.37 -3.40 -2.75
C ALA A 143 -10.14 -2.48 -2.81
N GLY A 144 -9.13 -2.87 -3.59
CA GLY A 144 -7.94 -2.06 -3.80
C GLY A 144 -6.94 -2.75 -4.70
N ARG A 145 -5.82 -2.10 -4.92
CA ARG A 145 -4.69 -2.64 -5.66
C ARG A 145 -3.45 -2.59 -4.78
N VAL A 146 -2.89 -3.77 -4.49
CA VAL A 146 -1.72 -3.90 -3.63
C VAL A 146 -0.44 -3.68 -4.45
N ASP A 147 0.52 -2.95 -3.93
CA ASP A 147 1.76 -2.65 -4.65
C ASP A 147 2.64 -3.90 -4.82
N LEU A 148 2.91 -4.64 -3.73
CA LEU A 148 3.76 -5.81 -3.76
C LEU A 148 3.36 -6.85 -2.70
N ILE A 149 3.40 -8.12 -3.09
CA ILE A 149 3.29 -9.29 -2.21
C ILE A 149 4.55 -10.12 -2.41
N CYS A 150 5.34 -10.28 -1.36
CA CYS A 150 6.63 -10.96 -1.46
C CYS A 150 7.05 -11.61 -0.13
N GLU A 151 8.10 -12.41 -0.19
CA GLU A 151 8.88 -12.68 1.01
C GLU A 151 9.67 -11.44 1.38
N TRP A 152 9.40 -10.89 2.55
CA TRP A 152 10.18 -9.83 3.14
C TRP A 152 11.01 -10.40 4.29
N ASN A 153 12.31 -10.44 4.11
CA ASN A 153 13.23 -11.12 5.04
C ASN A 153 12.80 -12.58 5.33
N GLY A 154 12.49 -13.33 4.27
CA GLY A 154 12.12 -14.75 4.31
C GLY A 154 10.72 -15.06 4.85
N LYS A 155 9.82 -14.06 4.96
CA LYS A 155 8.45 -14.25 5.44
C LYS A 155 7.47 -13.50 4.56
N LEU A 156 6.35 -14.16 4.20
CA LEU A 156 5.32 -13.54 3.37
C LEU A 156 4.79 -12.25 3.99
N ALA A 157 4.75 -11.18 3.21
CA ALA A 157 4.30 -9.88 3.64
C ALA A 157 3.63 -9.10 2.50
N ILE A 158 2.72 -8.20 2.86
CA ILE A 158 2.27 -7.11 2.01
C ILE A 158 3.28 -5.96 2.14
N VAL A 159 3.69 -5.39 1.02
CA VAL A 159 4.53 -4.18 0.98
C VAL A 159 3.76 -3.09 0.27
N ASP A 160 3.67 -1.91 0.89
CA ASP A 160 2.99 -0.75 0.36
C ASP A 160 3.99 0.41 0.25
N TYR A 161 4.14 0.93 -0.97
CA TYR A 161 5.06 2.01 -1.26
C TYR A 161 4.41 3.37 -0.98
N LYS A 162 5.17 4.27 -0.41
CA LYS A 162 4.75 5.65 -0.19
C LYS A 162 5.87 6.61 -0.55
N THR A 163 5.51 7.85 -0.84
CA THR A 163 6.49 8.94 -0.96
C THR A 163 6.12 10.08 -0.02
N SER A 164 7.12 10.75 0.50
CA SER A 164 6.93 11.89 1.39
C SER A 164 7.98 12.98 1.12
N ALA A 165 7.58 14.24 1.31
CA ALA A 165 8.51 15.37 1.29
C ALA A 165 9.29 15.51 2.61
N LYS A 166 8.89 14.81 3.67
CA LYS A 166 9.50 14.88 5.01
C LYS A 166 9.40 13.55 5.71
N ILE A 167 10.32 13.32 6.63
CA ILE A 167 10.28 12.21 7.58
C ILE A 167 8.92 12.15 8.29
N LYS A 168 8.34 10.96 8.36
CA LYS A 168 7.07 10.67 9.03
C LYS A 168 7.32 10.10 10.42
N LYS A 169 6.51 10.53 11.38
CA LYS A 169 6.41 9.85 12.68
C LYS A 169 5.42 8.68 12.57
N ARG A 170 5.61 7.67 13.44
CA ARG A 170 4.75 6.48 13.42
C ARG A 170 3.26 6.80 13.60
N GLU A 171 2.94 7.75 14.46
CA GLU A 171 1.55 8.18 14.70
C GLU A 171 0.88 8.86 13.49
N TRP A 172 1.64 9.27 12.47
CA TRP A 172 1.12 9.91 11.26
C TRP A 172 0.87 8.94 10.11
N VAL A 173 1.17 7.67 10.30
CA VAL A 173 1.06 6.64 9.25
C VAL A 173 0.01 5.58 9.56
N ASN A 174 -0.86 5.80 10.54
CA ASN A 174 -1.92 4.86 10.94
C ASN A 174 -2.84 4.47 9.76
N SER A 175 -3.16 5.42 8.87
CA SER A 175 -3.94 5.12 7.67
C SER A 175 -3.23 4.17 6.72
N TYR A 176 -1.89 4.24 6.62
CA TYR A 176 -1.11 3.29 5.82
C TYR A 176 -1.14 1.89 6.43
N PHE A 177 -1.12 1.80 7.76
CA PHE A 177 -1.24 0.52 8.45
C PHE A 177 -2.62 -0.11 8.23
N MET A 178 -3.71 0.66 8.33
CA MET A 178 -5.05 0.19 8.02
C MET A 178 -5.19 -0.24 6.55
N GLN A 179 -4.57 0.50 5.61
CA GLN A 179 -4.55 0.14 4.19
C GLN A 179 -3.85 -1.21 3.98
N ALA A 180 -2.67 -1.40 4.54
CA ALA A 180 -1.91 -2.65 4.41
C ALA A 180 -2.62 -3.81 5.13
N THR A 181 -3.26 -3.56 6.28
CA THR A 181 -4.13 -4.53 6.97
C THR A 181 -5.26 -4.99 6.07
N ALA A 182 -5.93 -4.06 5.38
CA ALA A 182 -6.99 -4.40 4.43
C ALA A 182 -6.46 -5.30 3.30
N TYR A 183 -5.27 -5.03 2.76
CA TYR A 183 -4.65 -5.88 1.75
C TYR A 183 -4.30 -7.28 2.27
N CYS A 184 -3.82 -7.41 3.51
CA CYS A 184 -3.60 -8.72 4.13
C CYS A 184 -4.90 -9.53 4.18
N ILE A 185 -6.00 -8.92 4.64
CA ILE A 185 -7.32 -9.57 4.75
C ILE A 185 -7.86 -9.94 3.37
N MET A 186 -7.83 -9.00 2.41
CA MET A 186 -8.30 -9.25 1.05
C MET A 186 -7.53 -10.39 0.38
N TYR A 187 -6.20 -10.41 0.52
CA TYR A 187 -5.37 -11.46 -0.08
C TYR A 187 -5.66 -12.83 0.54
N GLU A 188 -5.77 -12.92 1.86
CA GLU A 188 -6.12 -14.17 2.55
C GLU A 188 -7.54 -14.65 2.15
N GLU A 189 -8.52 -13.75 2.08
CA GLU A 189 -9.89 -14.09 1.68
C GLU A 189 -9.95 -14.62 0.24
N MET A 190 -9.20 -14.03 -0.69
CA MET A 190 -9.19 -14.44 -2.10
C MET A 190 -8.37 -15.68 -2.38
N THR A 191 -7.34 -15.97 -1.59
CA THR A 191 -6.36 -17.03 -1.89
C THR A 191 -6.33 -18.17 -0.88
N GLY A 192 -6.89 -17.97 0.32
CA GLY A 192 -6.75 -18.88 1.46
C GLY A 192 -5.34 -18.88 2.08
N ILE A 193 -4.43 -18.01 1.63
CA ILE A 193 -3.05 -17.93 2.13
C ILE A 193 -2.96 -16.82 3.18
N PRO A 194 -2.67 -17.16 4.45
CA PRO A 194 -2.61 -16.18 5.51
C PRO A 194 -1.41 -15.24 5.38
N VAL A 195 -1.66 -13.93 5.52
CA VAL A 195 -0.61 -12.90 5.61
C VAL A 195 -0.85 -12.09 6.87
N ASP A 196 0.04 -12.24 7.85
CA ASP A 196 -0.10 -11.65 9.18
C ASP A 196 0.70 -10.34 9.37
N ARG A 197 1.46 -9.93 8.36
CA ARG A 197 2.38 -8.79 8.44
C ARG A 197 2.41 -7.96 7.18
N PHE A 198 2.80 -6.72 7.38
CA PHE A 198 3.02 -5.80 6.28
C PHE A 198 4.21 -4.87 6.53
N VAL A 199 4.65 -4.25 5.47
CA VAL A 199 5.74 -3.26 5.45
C VAL A 199 5.25 -2.02 4.70
N ILE A 200 5.46 -0.85 5.29
CA ILE A 200 5.31 0.43 4.60
C ILE A 200 6.69 0.96 4.29
N LEU A 201 7.05 1.03 3.02
CA LEU A 201 8.33 1.57 2.56
C LEU A 201 8.11 2.98 2.00
N ILE A 202 8.66 3.98 2.68
CA ILE A 202 8.47 5.40 2.34
C ILE A 202 9.76 5.97 1.78
N GLY A 203 9.76 6.34 0.49
CA GLY A 203 10.79 7.19 -0.08
C GLY A 203 10.60 8.64 0.40
N VAL A 204 11.65 9.24 0.95
CA VAL A 204 11.62 10.60 1.50
C VAL A 204 12.54 11.52 0.70
N ASP A 205 12.08 12.74 0.40
CA ASP A 205 12.89 13.71 -0.36
C ASP A 205 14.18 14.05 0.38
N GLN A 206 15.31 13.78 -0.25
CA GLN A 206 16.67 14.11 0.22
C GLN A 206 17.03 13.50 1.60
N GLU A 207 16.28 12.51 2.05
CA GLU A 207 16.49 11.80 3.31
C GLU A 207 16.55 10.28 3.07
N PRO A 208 17.12 9.51 4.01
CA PRO A 208 17.01 8.06 3.95
C PRO A 208 15.55 7.58 3.92
N PRO A 209 15.25 6.46 3.24
CA PRO A 209 13.91 5.90 3.24
C PRO A 209 13.53 5.43 4.63
N GLN A 210 12.24 5.45 4.92
CA GLN A 210 11.70 4.92 6.17
C GLN A 210 10.99 3.60 5.91
N THR A 211 11.21 2.64 6.79
CA THR A 211 10.51 1.36 6.78
C THR A 211 9.75 1.19 8.08
N PHE A 212 8.42 1.02 7.98
CA PHE A 212 7.57 0.72 9.12
C PHE A 212 7.02 -0.70 8.97
N TYR A 213 7.08 -1.43 10.07
CA TYR A 213 6.57 -2.80 10.17
C TYR A 213 5.29 -2.82 10.99
N GLY A 214 4.33 -3.62 10.58
CA GLY A 214 3.10 -3.83 11.32
C GLY A 214 2.59 -5.26 11.22
N LYS A 215 1.67 -5.59 12.14
CA LYS A 215 0.89 -6.82 12.10
C LYS A 215 -0.52 -6.50 11.68
N ARG A 216 -1.13 -7.40 10.89
CA ARG A 216 -2.52 -7.27 10.44
C ARG A 216 -3.47 -7.01 11.60
N ASP A 217 -3.39 -7.82 12.64
CA ASP A 217 -4.39 -7.84 13.71
C ASP A 217 -4.35 -6.59 14.60
N ASP A 218 -3.22 -5.87 14.64
CA ASP A 218 -3.07 -4.66 15.46
C ASP A 218 -3.93 -3.48 14.96
N ASN A 219 -4.43 -3.53 13.71
CA ASN A 219 -5.12 -2.39 13.09
C ASN A 219 -6.55 -2.70 12.64
N ILE A 220 -7.07 -3.89 12.92
CA ILE A 220 -8.39 -4.35 12.46
C ILE A 220 -9.50 -3.45 13.01
N ALA A 221 -9.49 -3.11 14.28
CA ALA A 221 -10.53 -2.30 14.89
C ALA A 221 -10.65 -0.92 14.20
N GLY A 222 -9.53 -0.21 14.03
CA GLY A 222 -9.52 1.08 13.34
C GLY A 222 -9.92 0.98 11.86
N LEU A 223 -9.56 -0.10 11.18
CA LEU A 223 -10.00 -0.37 9.82
C LEU A 223 -11.52 -0.55 9.74
N ILE A 224 -12.11 -1.36 10.61
CA ILE A 224 -13.56 -1.59 10.67
C ILE A 224 -14.30 -0.29 10.94
N ASP A 225 -13.83 0.53 11.90
CA ASP A 225 -14.44 1.82 12.21
C ASP A 225 -14.39 2.78 11.01
N ALA A 226 -13.26 2.80 10.28
CA ALA A 226 -13.13 3.60 9.07
C ALA A 226 -14.10 3.15 7.96
N ILE A 227 -14.26 1.84 7.77
CA ILE A 227 -15.20 1.25 6.79
C ILE A 227 -16.64 1.62 7.16
N LYS A 228 -17.06 1.36 8.39
CA LYS A 228 -18.40 1.70 8.88
C LYS A 228 -18.71 3.17 8.64
N GLY A 229 -17.84 4.06 9.13
CA GLY A 229 -18.06 5.47 8.98
C GLY A 229 -18.13 5.96 7.52
N TYR A 230 -17.43 5.28 6.59
CA TYR A 230 -17.56 5.59 5.15
C TYR A 230 -18.94 5.22 4.61
N TYR A 231 -19.44 4.03 4.95
CA TYR A 231 -20.74 3.57 4.50
C TYR A 231 -21.89 4.41 5.11
N ASP A 232 -21.80 4.76 6.38
CA ASP A 232 -22.79 5.61 7.08
C ASP A 232 -22.84 7.02 6.48
N GLU A 233 -21.68 7.65 6.21
CA GLU A 233 -21.63 9.01 5.62
C GLU A 233 -22.17 9.10 4.20
N ASN A 234 -22.18 7.99 3.46
CA ASN A 234 -22.60 7.97 2.06
C ASN A 234 -23.99 7.33 1.87
N ASP A 235 -24.72 7.03 2.96
CA ASP A 235 -26.01 6.33 2.94
C ASP A 235 -25.98 5.02 2.14
N LEU A 236 -24.82 4.32 2.16
CA LEU A 236 -24.59 3.10 1.41
C LEU A 236 -24.95 1.88 2.27
N ILE A 237 -25.56 0.88 1.65
CA ILE A 237 -25.84 -0.40 2.31
C ILE A 237 -24.57 -1.24 2.27
N HIS A 238 -24.01 -1.56 3.44
CA HIS A 238 -22.92 -2.51 3.55
C HIS A 238 -23.43 -3.93 3.34
N ILE A 239 -22.71 -4.72 2.56
CA ILE A 239 -23.13 -6.10 2.24
C ILE A 239 -23.01 -7.07 3.41
N ASN A 240 -22.23 -6.73 4.43
CA ASN A 240 -22.07 -7.55 5.63
C ASN A 240 -22.69 -6.87 6.86
N PRO A 241 -23.97 -7.19 7.20
CA PRO A 241 -24.64 -6.62 8.37
C PRO A 241 -23.92 -6.90 9.69
N ALA A 242 -23.10 -7.96 9.78
CA ALA A 242 -22.36 -8.31 11.00
C ALA A 242 -21.32 -7.23 11.40
N LEU A 243 -20.86 -6.40 10.46
CA LEU A 243 -20.02 -5.26 10.81
C LEU A 243 -20.76 -4.17 11.60
N TYR A 244 -22.09 -4.14 11.51
CA TYR A 244 -22.95 -3.15 12.19
C TYR A 244 -23.61 -3.68 13.45
N SER A 245 -23.90 -4.97 13.52
CA SER A 245 -24.34 -5.60 14.75
C SER A 245 -23.12 -5.64 15.68
N GLY A 246 -23.13 -4.83 16.73
CA GLY A 246 -22.19 -4.97 17.84
C GLY A 246 -22.31 -6.39 18.42
N VAL A 247 -21.71 -7.36 17.76
CA VAL A 247 -21.58 -8.71 18.29
C VAL A 247 -20.55 -8.60 19.39
N ASN A 248 -21.04 -8.42 20.62
CA ASN A 248 -20.30 -8.89 21.77
C ASN A 248 -20.12 -10.40 21.58
N PRO A 249 -18.89 -10.90 21.72
CA PRO A 249 -18.60 -12.31 21.64
C PRO A 249 -19.33 -13.10 22.72
#